data_c54a4bd07155cb7ab38b22893d672d44
#
_entry.id   c54a4bd07155cb7ab38b22893d672d44
#
_cell.length_a   1.000
_cell.length_b   1.000
_cell.length_c   1.000
_cell.angle_alpha   90.00
_cell.angle_beta   90.00
_cell.angle_gamma   90.00
#
_symmetry.space_group_name_H-M   'P 1'
#
loop_
_entity.id
_entity.type
_entity.pdbx_description
1 polymer ?
#
loop_
_entity_poly.entity_id
_entity_poly.type
_entity_poly.pdbx_seq_one_letter_code
_entity_poly.pdbx_strand_id
1 'polypeptide(L)'
;CIRDRKTRHHICEKNYIKSHKPLALKLTSSRIIQVSNNLHFYERRGVIIMKFMDKDDFEKQNVFGTGQANTAYAKYFIGDSFLNPLTDSKCGLFLANVTFEPGCRNNWHIHHATKGGGQMLICTAGEGWYQEEGKEPVSLEPGTVIAIPPEVKHWHGAKKDSWFSHIAAEIPGENTSNEWCEPVTDEEYNRLG
;
A
#
# COMPACT_ATOMS: atom_id res chain seq x y z
N CYS A 1 59.65 17.00 -1.47
CA CYS A 1 59.02 17.69 -2.62
C CYS A 1 57.51 17.43 -2.55
N ILE A 2 56.77 18.43 -2.17
CA ILE A 2 55.32 18.47 -2.08
C ILE A 2 54.79 18.75 -3.48
N ARG A 3 53.89 17.95 -4.00
CA ARG A 3 53.08 18.28 -5.16
C ARG A 3 51.62 18.12 -4.82
N ASP A 4 50.97 19.24 -4.69
CA ASP A 4 49.51 19.43 -4.69
C ASP A 4 48.86 18.84 -5.92
N ARG A 5 47.81 18.00 -5.75
CA ARG A 5 46.85 17.67 -6.81
C ARG A 5 45.47 18.13 -6.39
N LYS A 6 45.08 19.26 -6.92
CA LYS A 6 43.70 19.73 -6.91
C LYS A 6 42.82 18.74 -7.68
N THR A 7 41.96 18.03 -6.98
CA THR A 7 40.87 17.23 -7.59
C THR A 7 39.73 18.14 -7.94
N ARG A 8 39.41 18.24 -9.22
CA ARG A 8 38.24 18.94 -9.75
C ARG A 8 36.97 18.16 -9.39
N HIS A 9 36.06 18.79 -8.67
CA HIS A 9 34.68 18.35 -8.58
C HIS A 9 33.98 18.57 -9.92
N HIS A 10 33.58 17.49 -10.59
CA HIS A 10 32.62 17.57 -11.68
C HIS A 10 31.23 17.66 -11.07
N ILE A 11 30.65 18.84 -11.19
CA ILE A 11 29.24 19.09 -10.93
C ILE A 11 28.47 18.47 -12.10
N CYS A 12 27.65 17.44 -11.80
CA CYS A 12 26.73 16.87 -12.77
C CYS A 12 25.56 17.85 -12.94
N GLU A 13 25.56 18.58 -14.04
CA GLU A 13 24.46 19.51 -14.38
C GLU A 13 23.19 18.75 -14.74
N LYS A 14 22.12 19.24 -14.16
CA LYS A 14 20.74 18.80 -14.30
C LYS A 14 20.26 18.90 -15.75
N ASN A 15 19.97 17.79 -16.39
CA ASN A 15 19.12 17.79 -17.56
C ASN A 15 17.64 17.88 -17.13
N TYR A 16 17.15 19.10 -17.09
CA TYR A 16 15.72 19.40 -16.90
C TYR A 16 14.96 19.02 -18.17
N ILE A 17 14.19 17.95 -18.11
CA ILE A 17 13.24 17.61 -19.17
C ILE A 17 12.14 18.68 -19.15
N LYS A 18 12.07 19.46 -20.23
CA LYS A 18 11.01 20.44 -20.45
C LYS A 18 9.66 19.73 -20.43
N SER A 19 8.84 20.07 -19.44
CA SER A 19 7.45 19.64 -19.34
C SER A 19 6.66 20.16 -20.54
N HIS A 20 6.22 19.26 -21.39
CA HIS A 20 5.11 19.56 -22.31
C HIS A 20 3.84 19.62 -21.47
N LYS A 21 3.17 20.77 -21.47
CA LYS A 21 1.84 20.92 -20.86
C LYS A 21 0.88 19.97 -21.56
N PRO A 22 0.23 19.04 -20.86
CA PRO A 22 -0.82 18.25 -21.46
C PRO A 22 -2.03 19.15 -21.70
N LEU A 23 -2.57 19.07 -22.89
CA LEU A 23 -3.84 19.67 -23.30
C LEU A 23 -4.93 19.12 -22.37
N ALA A 24 -5.58 19.97 -21.60
CA ALA A 24 -6.63 19.58 -20.68
C ALA A 24 -7.90 19.20 -21.46
N LEU A 25 -8.05 17.94 -21.83
CA LEU A 25 -9.35 17.38 -22.18
C LEU A 25 -10.12 17.13 -20.88
N LYS A 26 -11.18 17.90 -20.65
CA LYS A 26 -12.19 17.61 -19.63
C LYS A 26 -12.99 16.39 -20.07
N LEU A 27 -12.55 15.18 -19.70
CA LEU A 27 -13.36 13.97 -19.80
C LEU A 27 -14.08 13.76 -18.46
N THR A 28 -15.36 14.09 -18.43
CA THR A 28 -16.27 14.03 -17.27
C THR A 28 -17.08 12.74 -17.21
N SER A 29 -16.58 11.63 -17.76
CA SER A 29 -17.27 10.34 -17.59
C SER A 29 -16.27 9.20 -17.46
N SER A 30 -16.35 8.47 -16.36
CA SER A 30 -15.73 7.15 -16.21
C SER A 30 -16.50 6.18 -17.11
N ARG A 31 -15.82 5.51 -18.04
CA ARG A 31 -16.42 4.42 -18.83
C ARG A 31 -16.13 3.11 -18.14
N ILE A 32 -17.20 2.37 -17.83
CA ILE A 32 -17.10 0.97 -17.38
C ILE A 32 -16.94 0.13 -18.64
N ILE A 33 -15.83 -0.60 -18.75
CA ILE A 33 -15.62 -1.60 -19.80
C ILE A 33 -15.74 -2.96 -19.12
N GLN A 34 -16.86 -3.63 -19.31
CA GLN A 34 -17.06 -4.99 -18.80
C GLN A 34 -16.45 -5.98 -19.82
N VAL A 35 -15.37 -6.67 -19.43
CA VAL A 35 -14.67 -7.64 -20.28
C VAL A 35 -15.01 -9.08 -19.90
N SER A 36 -15.43 -9.31 -18.65
CA SER A 36 -15.98 -10.59 -18.16
C SER A 36 -16.90 -10.32 -16.97
N ASN A 37 -17.66 -11.34 -16.54
CA ASN A 37 -18.64 -11.20 -15.45
C ASN A 37 -18.03 -10.78 -14.10
N ASN A 38 -16.71 -10.89 -13.90
CA ASN A 38 -16.02 -10.65 -12.64
C ASN A 38 -14.85 -9.65 -12.74
N LEU A 39 -14.60 -9.07 -13.93
CA LEU A 39 -13.53 -8.11 -14.15
C LEU A 39 -14.12 -6.76 -14.53
N HIS A 40 -13.97 -5.76 -13.67
CA HIS A 40 -14.42 -4.40 -13.91
C HIS A 40 -13.23 -3.50 -14.21
N PHE A 41 -13.18 -2.93 -15.41
CA PHE A 41 -12.21 -1.92 -15.77
C PHE A 41 -12.83 -0.54 -15.61
N TYR A 42 -12.13 0.33 -14.93
CA TYR A 42 -12.47 1.75 -14.87
C TYR A 42 -11.37 2.56 -15.54
N GLU A 43 -11.71 3.31 -16.57
CA GLU A 43 -10.78 4.26 -17.14
C GLU A 43 -10.86 5.58 -16.35
N ARG A 44 -9.81 5.92 -15.63
CA ARG A 44 -9.67 7.19 -14.94
C ARG A 44 -8.38 7.86 -15.43
N ARG A 45 -8.52 8.99 -16.15
CA ARG A 45 -7.39 9.76 -16.69
C ARG A 45 -6.46 8.96 -17.61
N GLY A 46 -7.01 8.04 -18.43
CA GLY A 46 -6.22 7.19 -19.32
C GLY A 46 -5.47 6.04 -18.62
N VAL A 47 -5.73 5.79 -17.36
CA VAL A 47 -5.24 4.61 -16.61
C VAL A 47 -6.39 3.63 -16.49
N ILE A 48 -6.16 2.39 -16.88
CA ILE A 48 -7.11 1.28 -16.67
C ILE A 48 -6.89 0.81 -15.24
N ILE A 49 -7.87 1.03 -14.38
CA ILE A 49 -7.88 0.52 -13.01
C ILE A 49 -8.57 -0.82 -13.04
N MET A 50 -7.90 -1.86 -12.57
CA MET A 50 -8.42 -3.22 -12.53
C MET A 50 -8.91 -3.52 -11.12
N LYS A 51 -10.23 -3.74 -10.97
CA LYS A 51 -10.81 -4.27 -9.72
C LYS A 51 -10.92 -5.77 -9.82
N PHE A 52 -10.42 -6.46 -8.82
CA PHE A 52 -10.40 -7.92 -8.75
C PHE A 52 -11.38 -8.39 -7.67
N MET A 53 -12.56 -8.84 -8.10
CA MET A 53 -13.49 -9.57 -7.24
C MET A 53 -13.16 -11.06 -7.19
N ASP A 54 -12.62 -11.59 -8.28
CA ASP A 54 -12.23 -13.00 -8.42
C ASP A 54 -10.79 -13.20 -7.96
N LYS A 55 -10.58 -14.23 -7.14
CA LYS A 55 -9.26 -14.55 -6.57
C LYS A 55 -8.28 -15.00 -7.64
N ASP A 56 -8.72 -15.83 -8.59
CA ASP A 56 -7.82 -16.40 -9.61
C ASP A 56 -7.31 -15.31 -10.56
N ASP A 57 -8.13 -14.31 -10.85
CA ASP A 57 -7.71 -13.16 -11.65
C ASP A 57 -6.78 -12.22 -10.86
N PHE A 58 -7.05 -12.03 -9.57
CA PHE A 58 -6.16 -11.28 -8.68
C PHE A 58 -4.79 -11.95 -8.56
N GLU A 59 -4.73 -13.28 -8.37
CA GLU A 59 -3.48 -14.03 -8.22
C GLU A 59 -2.55 -13.87 -9.43
N LYS A 60 -3.10 -13.74 -10.64
CA LYS A 60 -2.30 -13.49 -11.87
C LYS A 60 -1.54 -12.16 -11.84
N GLN A 61 -2.01 -11.19 -11.04
CA GLN A 61 -1.43 -9.86 -10.91
C GLN A 61 -0.65 -9.67 -9.61
N ASN A 62 -0.86 -10.54 -8.62
CA ASN A 62 -0.17 -10.48 -7.34
C ASN A 62 1.23 -11.10 -7.44
N VAL A 63 2.19 -10.32 -7.94
CA VAL A 63 3.57 -10.76 -8.27
C VAL A 63 4.32 -11.38 -7.10
N PHE A 64 3.94 -11.08 -5.86
CA PHE A 64 4.55 -11.65 -4.65
C PHE A 64 3.78 -12.84 -4.09
N GLY A 65 2.64 -13.19 -4.71
CA GLY A 65 1.76 -14.27 -4.24
C GLY A 65 1.02 -13.94 -2.95
N THR A 66 -0.12 -14.60 -2.77
CA THR A 66 -1.01 -14.37 -1.61
C THR A 66 -0.40 -14.89 -0.31
N GLY A 67 0.34 -15.99 -0.35
CA GLY A 67 0.94 -16.59 0.85
C GLY A 67 -0.05 -17.49 1.60
N GLN A 68 0.13 -17.61 2.91
CA GLN A 68 -0.66 -18.46 3.79
C GLN A 68 -1.70 -17.64 4.56
N ALA A 69 -2.79 -18.29 5.01
CA ALA A 69 -3.76 -17.63 5.88
C ALA A 69 -3.08 -16.99 7.09
N ASN A 70 -3.39 -15.73 7.38
CA ASN A 70 -2.78 -14.94 8.43
C ASN A 70 -3.36 -15.29 9.81
N THR A 71 -3.19 -16.55 10.22
CA THR A 71 -3.78 -17.08 11.47
C THR A 71 -3.23 -16.43 12.74
N ALA A 72 -1.95 -16.03 12.74
CA ALA A 72 -1.30 -15.44 13.91
C ALA A 72 -1.92 -14.09 14.31
N TYR A 73 -2.38 -13.32 13.34
CA TYR A 73 -2.95 -11.98 13.54
C TYR A 73 -4.46 -11.92 13.26
N ALA A 74 -5.11 -13.05 12.94
CA ALA A 74 -6.53 -13.10 12.53
C ALA A 74 -7.48 -12.34 13.47
N LYS A 75 -7.22 -12.35 14.78
CA LYS A 75 -8.03 -11.64 15.79
C LYS A 75 -8.02 -10.10 15.64
N TYR A 76 -7.10 -9.56 14.86
CA TYR A 76 -6.96 -8.14 14.59
C TYR A 76 -7.45 -7.74 13.20
N PHE A 77 -8.14 -8.66 12.51
CA PHE A 77 -8.70 -8.43 11.19
C PHE A 77 -10.19 -8.75 11.17
N ILE A 78 -10.93 -8.03 10.35
CA ILE A 78 -12.31 -8.36 9.97
C ILE A 78 -12.23 -8.87 8.54
N GLY A 79 -12.68 -10.12 8.29
CA GLY A 79 -12.51 -10.83 7.02
C GLY A 79 -11.17 -11.59 6.96
N ASP A 80 -10.94 -12.28 5.84
CA ASP A 80 -9.76 -13.12 5.65
C ASP A 80 -8.58 -12.34 5.07
N SER A 81 -7.42 -12.54 5.67
CA SER A 81 -6.15 -11.99 5.22
C SER A 81 -5.09 -13.08 5.10
N PHE A 82 -4.08 -12.79 4.30
CA PHE A 82 -3.00 -13.72 3.99
C PHE A 82 -1.66 -13.02 4.15
N LEU A 83 -0.65 -13.78 4.52
CA LEU A 83 0.70 -13.27 4.76
C LEU A 83 1.73 -14.09 3.99
N ASN A 84 2.56 -13.42 3.22
CA ASN A 84 3.72 -14.01 2.57
C ASN A 84 4.99 -13.25 2.99
N PRO A 85 5.77 -13.75 3.98
CA PRO A 85 7.04 -13.14 4.36
C PRO A 85 8.00 -13.16 3.16
N LEU A 86 8.57 -12.01 2.83
CA LEU A 86 9.51 -11.83 1.72
C LEU A 86 10.97 -11.81 2.19
N THR A 87 11.20 -11.55 3.48
CA THR A 87 12.52 -11.56 4.10
C THR A 87 12.54 -12.49 5.30
N ASP A 88 13.71 -13.05 5.59
CA ASP A 88 13.93 -13.82 6.82
C ASP A 88 14.34 -12.91 7.99
N SER A 89 14.36 -13.48 9.20
CA SER A 89 14.72 -12.75 10.43
C SER A 89 16.17 -12.24 10.47
N LYS A 90 17.04 -12.66 9.54
CA LYS A 90 18.44 -12.24 9.47
C LYS A 90 18.66 -11.02 8.58
N CYS A 91 17.64 -10.66 7.79
CA CYS A 91 17.72 -9.53 6.84
C CYS A 91 17.87 -8.18 7.54
N GLY A 92 17.44 -8.06 8.81
CA GLY A 92 17.41 -6.77 9.52
C GLY A 92 16.29 -5.83 9.08
N LEU A 93 15.53 -6.18 8.05
CA LEU A 93 14.32 -5.48 7.60
C LEU A 93 13.22 -6.52 7.34
N PHE A 94 12.14 -6.46 8.09
CA PHE A 94 10.99 -7.32 7.85
C PHE A 94 10.15 -6.76 6.70
N LEU A 95 9.96 -7.59 5.67
CA LEU A 95 9.06 -7.34 4.56
C LEU A 95 8.09 -8.51 4.42
N ALA A 96 6.82 -8.22 4.29
CA ALA A 96 5.82 -9.22 3.96
C ALA A 96 4.81 -8.68 2.94
N ASN A 97 4.40 -9.50 1.99
CA ASN A 97 3.23 -9.21 1.18
C ASN A 97 1.99 -9.59 1.98
N VAL A 98 1.15 -8.61 2.30
CA VAL A 98 -0.11 -8.79 3.02
C VAL A 98 -1.23 -8.68 2.01
N THR A 99 -2.05 -9.72 1.92
CA THR A 99 -3.19 -9.78 1.00
C THR A 99 -4.49 -9.81 1.80
N PHE A 100 -5.46 -9.05 1.34
CA PHE A 100 -6.79 -8.90 1.93
C PHE A 100 -7.84 -9.31 0.91
N GLU A 101 -8.80 -10.13 1.31
CA GLU A 101 -9.99 -10.36 0.50
C GLU A 101 -10.89 -9.12 0.44
N PRO A 102 -11.84 -9.04 -0.51
CA PRO A 102 -12.77 -7.91 -0.59
C PRO A 102 -13.47 -7.64 0.74
N GLY A 103 -13.40 -6.41 1.23
CA GLY A 103 -13.98 -6.00 2.51
C GLY A 103 -13.12 -6.28 3.74
N CYS A 104 -12.06 -7.06 3.62
CA CYS A 104 -11.16 -7.33 4.75
C CYS A 104 -10.34 -6.10 5.12
N ARG A 105 -10.21 -5.86 6.42
CA ARG A 105 -9.45 -4.75 7.00
C ARG A 105 -8.85 -5.12 8.34
N ASN A 106 -7.72 -4.51 8.68
CA ASN A 106 -7.18 -4.65 10.03
C ASN A 106 -7.82 -3.64 11.01
N ASN A 107 -7.61 -3.89 12.29
CA ASN A 107 -7.98 -2.95 13.35
C ASN A 107 -7.16 -1.67 13.25
N TRP A 108 -7.61 -0.61 13.88
CA TRP A 108 -6.78 0.50 14.25
C TRP A 108 -5.55 0.00 15.00
N HIS A 109 -4.37 0.55 14.68
CA HIS A 109 -3.12 0.15 15.33
C HIS A 109 -2.07 1.26 15.25
N ILE A 110 -1.04 1.12 16.08
CA ILE A 110 0.06 2.07 16.19
C ILE A 110 1.38 1.29 16.16
N HIS A 111 2.34 1.77 15.39
CA HIS A 111 3.73 1.33 15.42
C HIS A 111 4.51 2.29 16.31
N HIS A 112 4.84 1.87 17.53
CA HIS A 112 5.61 2.68 18.47
C HIS A 112 7.11 2.59 18.18
N ALA A 113 7.84 3.68 18.40
CA ALA A 113 9.29 3.71 18.43
C ALA A 113 9.79 4.98 19.10
N THR A 114 10.89 4.88 19.84
CA THR A 114 11.53 6.07 20.45
C THR A 114 12.44 6.83 19.47
N LYS A 115 12.88 6.16 18.38
CA LYS A 115 13.66 6.75 17.31
C LYS A 115 13.59 5.87 16.06
N GLY A 116 13.45 6.48 14.87
CA GLY A 116 13.15 5.74 13.65
C GLY A 116 11.78 5.05 13.76
N GLY A 117 11.63 3.86 13.21
CA GLY A 117 10.40 3.08 13.31
C GLY A 117 9.28 3.55 12.39
N GLY A 118 8.09 3.03 12.63
CA GLY A 118 6.92 3.21 11.77
C GLY A 118 6.81 2.12 10.71
N GLN A 119 5.93 2.30 9.75
CA GLN A 119 5.65 1.31 8.71
C GLN A 119 5.64 1.97 7.32
N MET A 120 6.00 1.20 6.31
CA MET A 120 5.81 1.59 4.91
C MET A 120 4.91 0.58 4.22
N LEU A 121 3.90 1.08 3.50
CA LEU A 121 3.06 0.28 2.62
C LEU A 121 3.44 0.58 1.17
N ILE A 122 3.67 -0.47 0.39
CA ILE A 122 3.89 -0.38 -1.06
C ILE A 122 2.83 -1.23 -1.74
N CYS A 123 1.84 -0.58 -2.36
CA CYS A 123 0.70 -1.27 -2.96
C CYS A 123 1.10 -1.98 -4.24
N THR A 124 0.77 -3.27 -4.34
CA THR A 124 1.26 -4.17 -5.40
C THR A 124 0.16 -4.69 -6.32
N ALA A 125 -1.05 -4.92 -5.81
CA ALA A 125 -2.16 -5.43 -6.60
C ALA A 125 -3.52 -5.05 -5.99
N GLY A 126 -4.54 -4.89 -6.83
CA GLY A 126 -5.90 -4.57 -6.41
C GLY A 126 -6.06 -3.18 -5.81
N GLU A 127 -7.17 -2.96 -5.08
CA GLU A 127 -7.48 -1.66 -4.49
C GLU A 127 -7.81 -1.76 -3.00
N GLY A 128 -7.33 -0.79 -2.22
CA GLY A 128 -7.52 -0.73 -0.78
C GLY A 128 -7.79 0.67 -0.25
N TRP A 129 -7.87 0.74 1.06
CA TRP A 129 -7.98 1.97 1.84
C TRP A 129 -6.87 2.04 2.88
N TYR A 130 -6.43 3.25 3.16
CA TYR A 130 -5.60 3.63 4.29
C TYR A 130 -6.22 4.84 4.96
N GLN A 131 -6.24 4.88 6.29
CA GLN A 131 -6.70 6.04 7.03
C GLN A 131 -5.91 6.22 8.32
N GLU A 132 -5.49 7.45 8.60
CA GLU A 132 -5.00 7.90 9.89
C GLU A 132 -6.17 8.42 10.72
N GLU A 133 -6.10 8.28 12.04
CA GLU A 133 -7.12 8.80 12.95
C GLU A 133 -7.30 10.31 12.75
N GLY A 134 -8.55 10.72 12.60
CA GLY A 134 -8.91 12.13 12.39
C GLY A 134 -8.61 12.69 10.99
N LYS A 135 -8.17 11.87 10.04
CA LYS A 135 -7.93 12.28 8.66
C LYS A 135 -8.87 11.60 7.67
N GLU A 136 -8.98 12.19 6.49
CA GLU A 136 -9.72 11.57 5.39
C GLU A 136 -9.03 10.31 4.89
N PRO A 137 -9.79 9.28 4.49
CA PRO A 137 -9.24 8.04 3.94
C PRO A 137 -8.55 8.27 2.60
N VAL A 138 -7.48 7.51 2.37
CA VAL A 138 -6.70 7.53 1.13
C VAL A 138 -6.97 6.24 0.36
N SER A 139 -7.36 6.37 -0.91
CA SER A 139 -7.48 5.22 -1.81
C SER A 139 -6.10 4.70 -2.18
N LEU A 140 -5.91 3.39 -2.01
CA LEU A 140 -4.69 2.68 -2.35
C LEU A 140 -4.88 1.92 -3.67
N GLU A 141 -3.90 2.05 -4.56
CA GLU A 141 -3.83 1.34 -5.83
C GLU A 141 -2.37 0.96 -6.14
N PRO A 142 -2.10 0.01 -7.04
CA PRO A 142 -0.73 -0.39 -7.37
C PRO A 142 0.17 0.79 -7.70
N GLY A 143 1.34 0.84 -7.05
CA GLY A 143 2.29 1.96 -7.15
C GLY A 143 2.11 3.05 -6.08
N THR A 144 1.03 3.03 -5.30
CA THR A 144 0.90 3.91 -4.13
C THR A 144 1.88 3.49 -3.05
N VAL A 145 2.59 4.47 -2.47
CA VAL A 145 3.51 4.28 -1.35
C VAL A 145 3.08 5.19 -0.21
N ILE A 146 2.83 4.60 0.96
CA ILE A 146 2.49 5.32 2.19
C ILE A 146 3.63 5.11 3.20
N ALA A 147 4.29 6.18 3.60
CA ALA A 147 5.22 6.16 4.72
C ALA A 147 4.48 6.61 5.99
N ILE A 148 4.34 5.72 6.94
CA ILE A 148 3.60 5.93 8.19
C ILE A 148 4.63 6.16 9.29
N PRO A 149 4.71 7.38 9.86
CA PRO A 149 5.59 7.65 10.99
C PRO A 149 5.24 6.79 12.22
N PRO A 150 6.17 6.58 13.16
CA PRO A 150 5.82 5.99 14.44
C PRO A 150 4.79 6.87 15.17
N GLU A 151 4.06 6.27 16.11
CA GLU A 151 3.01 6.91 16.94
C GLU A 151 1.75 7.36 16.16
N VAL A 152 1.64 7.06 14.86
CA VAL A 152 0.44 7.37 14.08
C VAL A 152 -0.55 6.23 14.19
N LYS A 153 -1.73 6.48 14.76
CA LYS A 153 -2.84 5.53 14.78
C LYS A 153 -3.49 5.48 13.42
N HIS A 154 -3.56 4.29 12.83
CA HIS A 154 -4.04 4.09 11.46
C HIS A 154 -4.62 2.69 11.28
N TRP A 155 -5.28 2.50 10.14
CA TRP A 155 -5.70 1.20 9.64
C TRP A 155 -5.56 1.15 8.12
N HIS A 156 -5.56 -0.05 7.56
CA HIS A 156 -5.61 -0.29 6.12
C HIS A 156 -6.33 -1.61 5.82
N GLY A 157 -6.78 -1.76 4.57
CA GLY A 157 -7.48 -2.95 4.13
C GLY A 157 -7.93 -2.86 2.68
N ALA A 158 -8.59 -3.91 2.20
CA ALA A 158 -9.16 -3.97 0.86
C ALA A 158 -10.37 -3.03 0.73
N LYS A 159 -10.72 -2.61 -0.49
CA LYS A 159 -12.06 -2.10 -0.80
C LYS A 159 -13.06 -3.26 -0.80
N LYS A 160 -14.34 -2.95 -0.63
CA LYS A 160 -15.42 -3.96 -0.53
C LYS A 160 -15.63 -4.76 -1.83
N ASP A 161 -15.13 -4.25 -2.95
CA ASP A 161 -15.30 -4.80 -4.28
C ASP A 161 -13.95 -5.14 -4.97
N SER A 162 -12.87 -5.25 -4.21
CA SER A 162 -11.55 -5.61 -4.75
C SER A 162 -10.72 -6.38 -3.74
N TRP A 163 -10.07 -7.46 -4.17
CA TRP A 163 -8.87 -7.97 -3.51
C TRP A 163 -7.81 -6.88 -3.46
N PHE A 164 -6.96 -6.91 -2.46
CA PHE A 164 -5.91 -5.92 -2.28
C PHE A 164 -4.65 -6.56 -1.72
N SER A 165 -3.49 -6.12 -2.20
CA SER A 165 -2.21 -6.54 -1.68
C SER A 165 -1.21 -5.40 -1.60
N HIS A 166 -0.42 -5.39 -0.54
CA HIS A 166 0.69 -4.47 -0.38
C HIS A 166 1.87 -5.15 0.31
N ILE A 167 3.07 -4.67 0.07
CA ILE A 167 4.22 -4.97 0.92
C ILE A 167 4.10 -4.10 2.18
N ALA A 168 4.10 -4.74 3.34
CA ALA A 168 4.33 -4.11 4.61
C ALA A 168 5.82 -4.19 4.95
N ALA A 169 6.45 -3.04 5.16
CA ALA A 169 7.82 -2.93 5.61
C ALA A 169 7.84 -2.31 7.02
N GLU A 170 8.34 -3.07 8.00
CA GLU A 170 8.60 -2.53 9.34
C GLU A 170 9.89 -1.69 9.29
N ILE A 171 9.77 -0.38 9.46
CA ILE A 171 10.94 0.52 9.44
C ILE A 171 11.77 0.28 10.71
N PRO A 172 13.08 0.01 10.59
CA PRO A 172 13.93 -0.19 11.74
C PRO A 172 13.93 1.00 12.70
N GLY A 173 13.83 0.72 14.00
CA GLY A 173 13.79 1.75 15.04
C GLY A 173 14.27 1.23 16.40
N GLU A 174 14.35 2.14 17.37
CA GLU A 174 14.69 1.85 18.75
C GLU A 174 13.42 1.68 19.59
N ASN A 175 13.36 0.63 20.43
CA ASN A 175 12.21 0.31 21.29
C ASN A 175 10.89 0.17 20.51
N THR A 176 10.94 -0.51 19.37
CA THR A 176 9.76 -0.72 18.52
C THR A 176 8.77 -1.69 19.16
N SER A 177 7.47 -1.39 19.04
CA SER A 177 6.38 -2.30 19.40
C SER A 177 5.12 -1.94 18.61
N ASN A 178 4.20 -2.91 18.48
CA ASN A 178 2.92 -2.70 17.81
C ASN A 178 1.80 -2.74 18.83
N GLU A 179 0.94 -1.73 18.84
CA GLU A 179 -0.28 -1.68 19.63
C GLU A 179 -1.48 -1.89 18.72
N TRP A 180 -2.28 -2.91 19.03
CA TRP A 180 -3.55 -3.16 18.35
C TRP A 180 -4.67 -2.54 19.15
N CYS A 181 -5.40 -1.64 18.51
CA CYS A 181 -6.51 -0.90 19.07
C CYS A 181 -7.86 -1.53 18.68
N GLU A 182 -8.94 -0.75 18.72
CA GLU A 182 -10.29 -1.16 18.40
C GLU A 182 -10.47 -1.55 16.92
N PRO A 183 -11.45 -2.39 16.60
CA PRO A 183 -11.81 -2.68 15.21
C PRO A 183 -12.33 -1.44 14.48
N VAL A 184 -12.05 -1.33 13.19
CA VAL A 184 -12.76 -0.41 12.29
C VAL A 184 -14.17 -0.93 12.11
N THR A 185 -15.17 -0.19 12.58
CA THR A 185 -16.57 -0.63 12.53
C THR A 185 -17.10 -0.73 11.09
N ASP A 186 -18.13 -1.55 10.89
CA ASP A 186 -18.80 -1.64 9.59
C ASP A 186 -19.40 -0.29 9.17
N GLU A 187 -19.84 0.51 10.14
CA GLU A 187 -20.38 1.85 9.87
C GLU A 187 -19.30 2.79 9.32
N GLU A 188 -18.13 2.82 9.94
CA GLU A 188 -16.99 3.62 9.47
C GLU A 188 -16.55 3.16 8.08
N TYR A 189 -16.33 1.86 7.92
CA TYR A 189 -15.85 1.27 6.67
C TYR A 189 -16.84 1.47 5.50
N ASN A 190 -18.14 1.30 5.73
CA ASN A 190 -19.15 1.41 4.67
C ASN A 190 -19.39 2.85 4.17
N ARG A 191 -18.88 3.86 4.89
CA ARG A 191 -18.89 5.25 4.41
C ARG A 191 -17.86 5.52 3.31
N LEU A 192 -16.93 4.60 3.07
CA LEU A 192 -15.80 4.80 2.15
C LEU A 192 -16.10 4.49 0.67
N GLY A 193 -17.31 4.30 0.26
CA GLY A 193 -17.69 4.12 -1.15
C GLY A 193 -18.11 2.72 -1.51
#